data_aea8a5b3f69d346541efb7136f508dcb
#
_entry.id   aea8a5b3f69d346541efb7136f508dcb
#
_cell.length_a   1.000
_cell.length_b   1.000
_cell.length_c   1.000
_cell.angle_alpha   90.00
_cell.angle_beta   90.00
_cell.angle_gamma   90.00
#
_symmetry.space_group_name_H-M   'P 1'
#
loop_
_entity.id
_entity.type
_entity.pdbx_description
1 polymer ?
#
loop_
_entity_poly.entity_id
_entity_poly.type
_entity_poly.pdbx_seq_one_letter_code
_entity_poly.pdbx_strand_id
1 'polypeptide(L)'
;HATLRRQRQMCIRDRFSDIIANRQINRLWVVGSNNDTANLIDQSYKRYLSLMEKHLKCLPFMFGQRPSSSDFALYGQLTQLVGFDPTPRNIAYQISPRTVSWVNVMSDLSGLHDSGGIGEFFGVQSKKKDNNKLNYFEDNDYGWIDTNNIPDSLIEIFNEVGKVYIPCLIANAKAYEKGDEIWETSIDGALWKQKTFPYQAKCLKWIKMEFDKLSANDKKSTLDLISGSGCESILE
;
A
#
# COMPACT_ATOMS: atom_id res chain seq x y z
N HIS A 1 -30.76 40.82 -4.75
CA HIS A 1 -30.24 40.21 -3.50
C HIS A 1 -29.74 38.76 -3.67
N ALA A 2 -30.38 37.91 -4.50
CA ALA A 2 -29.96 36.52 -4.75
C ALA A 2 -28.61 36.43 -5.50
N THR A 3 -28.39 37.31 -6.48
CA THR A 3 -27.17 37.36 -7.30
C THR A 3 -25.94 37.73 -6.45
N LEU A 4 -26.09 38.72 -5.57
CA LEU A 4 -25.03 39.15 -4.65
C LEU A 4 -24.66 38.06 -3.60
N ARG A 5 -25.64 37.27 -3.12
CA ARG A 5 -25.38 36.10 -2.28
C ARG A 5 -24.62 35.02 -3.02
N ARG A 6 -25.00 34.69 -4.27
CA ARG A 6 -24.26 33.72 -5.09
C ARG A 6 -22.83 34.17 -5.39
N GLN A 7 -22.63 35.43 -5.79
CA GLN A 7 -21.27 35.96 -5.99
C GLN A 7 -20.41 35.87 -4.72
N ARG A 8 -20.98 36.26 -3.57
CA ARG A 8 -20.25 36.17 -2.27
C ARG A 8 -19.90 34.73 -1.90
N GLN A 9 -20.79 33.78 -2.14
CA GLN A 9 -20.52 32.35 -1.89
C GLN A 9 -19.46 31.80 -2.85
N MET A 10 -19.47 32.20 -4.11
CA MET A 10 -18.44 31.82 -5.10
C MET A 10 -17.08 32.40 -4.69
N CYS A 11 -16.97 33.68 -4.38
CA CYS A 11 -15.70 34.30 -3.95
C CYS A 11 -15.12 33.68 -2.65
N ILE A 12 -15.98 33.31 -1.69
CA ILE A 12 -15.54 32.64 -0.47
C ILE A 12 -15.03 31.24 -0.79
N ARG A 13 -15.73 30.51 -1.65
CA ARG A 13 -15.35 29.14 -2.05
C ARG A 13 -14.04 29.14 -2.83
N ASP A 14 -13.87 30.06 -3.78
CA ASP A 14 -12.67 30.18 -4.60
C ASP A 14 -11.46 30.55 -3.72
N ARG A 15 -11.61 31.52 -2.83
CA ARG A 15 -10.55 31.90 -1.89
C ARG A 15 -10.18 30.76 -0.93
N PHE A 16 -11.15 29.96 -0.50
CA PHE A 16 -10.90 28.83 0.37
C PHE A 16 -10.19 27.69 -0.40
N SER A 17 -10.58 27.44 -1.65
CA SER A 17 -9.93 26.49 -2.55
C SER A 17 -8.46 26.88 -2.79
N ASP A 18 -8.18 28.15 -3.06
CA ASP A 18 -6.82 28.67 -3.24
C ASP A 18 -5.96 28.50 -1.98
N ILE A 19 -6.53 28.77 -0.80
CA ILE A 19 -5.81 28.58 0.47
C ILE A 19 -5.45 27.11 0.67
N ILE A 20 -6.38 26.18 0.42
CA ILE A 20 -6.13 24.74 0.54
C ILE A 20 -5.11 24.30 -0.49
N ALA A 21 -5.28 24.66 -1.78
CA ALA A 21 -4.36 24.31 -2.84
C ALA A 21 -2.93 24.79 -2.54
N ASN A 22 -2.78 26.06 -2.18
CA ASN A 22 -1.48 26.62 -1.80
C ASN A 22 -0.87 25.91 -0.59
N ARG A 23 -1.68 25.59 0.42
CA ARG A 23 -1.21 24.82 1.58
C ARG A 23 -0.70 23.43 1.17
N GLN A 24 -1.39 22.71 0.30
CA GLN A 24 -1.00 21.37 -0.13
C GLN A 24 0.26 21.43 -1.01
N ILE A 25 0.28 22.32 -2.00
CA ILE A 25 1.43 22.49 -2.90
C ILE A 25 2.70 22.84 -2.11
N ASN A 26 2.60 23.78 -1.17
CA ASN A 26 3.73 24.21 -0.36
C ASN A 26 4.20 23.17 0.68
N ARG A 27 3.52 22.03 0.80
CA ARG A 27 3.87 20.94 1.73
C ARG A 27 4.35 19.67 1.04
N LEU A 28 4.38 19.62 -0.28
CA LEU A 28 4.82 18.43 -1.03
C LEU A 28 6.24 17.99 -0.64
N TRP A 29 7.12 18.94 -0.33
CA TRP A 29 8.49 18.67 0.12
C TRP A 29 8.56 17.84 1.41
N VAL A 30 7.55 17.91 2.28
CA VAL A 30 7.49 17.15 3.55
C VAL A 30 7.50 15.66 3.30
N VAL A 31 6.91 15.22 2.20
CA VAL A 31 6.86 13.82 1.76
C VAL A 31 7.86 13.51 0.65
N GLY A 32 8.83 14.39 0.42
CA GLY A 32 9.88 14.19 -0.59
C GLY A 32 9.42 14.40 -2.03
N SER A 33 8.20 14.89 -2.25
CA SER A 33 7.69 15.16 -3.60
C SER A 33 8.19 16.51 -4.11
N ASN A 34 8.91 16.48 -5.23
CA ASN A 34 9.46 17.63 -5.93
C ASN A 34 9.70 17.29 -7.42
N ASN A 35 10.25 18.21 -8.20
CA ASN A 35 10.48 17.98 -9.63
C ASN A 35 11.42 16.82 -9.92
N ASP A 36 12.42 16.58 -9.07
CA ASP A 36 13.41 15.52 -9.26
C ASP A 36 12.82 14.13 -8.96
N THR A 37 11.90 14.05 -8.01
CA THR A 37 11.26 12.81 -7.57
C THR A 37 9.93 12.53 -8.28
N ALA A 38 9.37 13.50 -9.01
CA ALA A 38 8.04 13.38 -9.62
C ALA A 38 7.92 12.17 -10.56
N ASN A 39 8.92 11.94 -11.42
CA ASN A 39 8.91 10.79 -12.31
C ASN A 39 9.00 9.45 -11.56
N LEU A 40 9.83 9.39 -10.53
CA LEU A 40 9.95 8.20 -9.68
C LEU A 40 8.60 7.86 -9.00
N ILE A 41 7.92 8.87 -8.45
CA ILE A 41 6.60 8.72 -7.81
C ILE A 41 5.57 8.21 -8.81
N ASP A 42 5.48 8.82 -9.99
CA ASP A 42 4.56 8.42 -11.06
C ASP A 42 4.80 6.97 -11.51
N GLN A 43 6.07 6.62 -11.77
CA GLN A 43 6.42 5.27 -12.22
C GLN A 43 6.21 4.21 -11.12
N SER A 44 6.54 4.50 -9.88
CA SER A 44 6.31 3.57 -8.77
C SER A 44 4.82 3.32 -8.54
N TYR A 45 3.98 4.34 -8.66
CA TYR A 45 2.53 4.20 -8.57
C TYR A 45 1.97 3.31 -9.70
N LYS A 46 2.42 3.52 -10.93
CA LYS A 46 2.01 2.70 -12.09
C LYS A 46 2.46 1.24 -11.96
N ARG A 47 3.69 0.99 -11.49
CA ARG A 47 4.18 -0.37 -11.22
C ARG A 47 3.35 -1.03 -10.12
N TYR A 48 3.11 -0.33 -9.02
CA TYR A 48 2.28 -0.83 -7.93
C TYR A 48 0.88 -1.21 -8.40
N LEU A 49 0.21 -0.36 -9.20
CA LEU A 49 -1.10 -0.67 -9.77
C LEU A 49 -1.06 -1.93 -10.66
N SER A 50 -0.02 -2.10 -11.46
CA SER A 50 0.15 -3.28 -12.30
C SER A 50 0.32 -4.56 -11.48
N LEU A 51 1.06 -4.48 -10.36
CA LEU A 51 1.23 -5.57 -9.41
C LEU A 51 -0.09 -5.91 -8.70
N MET A 52 -0.83 -4.90 -8.25
CA MET A 52 -2.16 -5.08 -7.66
C MET A 52 -3.14 -5.71 -8.67
N GLU A 53 -3.13 -5.27 -9.94
CA GLU A 53 -3.97 -5.87 -10.98
C GLU A 53 -3.67 -7.36 -11.14
N LYS A 54 -2.38 -7.73 -11.12
CA LYS A 54 -1.93 -9.13 -11.20
C LYS A 54 -2.35 -9.91 -9.96
N HIS A 55 -2.13 -9.34 -8.77
CA HIS A 55 -2.44 -9.98 -7.49
C HIS A 55 -3.93 -10.24 -7.32
N LEU A 56 -4.76 -9.25 -7.60
CA LEU A 56 -6.22 -9.33 -7.47
C LEU A 56 -6.89 -10.24 -8.54
N LYS A 57 -6.15 -10.79 -9.49
CA LYS A 57 -6.60 -11.91 -10.33
C LYS A 57 -6.63 -13.24 -9.59
N CYS A 58 -5.74 -13.39 -8.61
CA CYS A 58 -5.51 -14.64 -7.88
C CYS A 58 -6.20 -14.64 -6.52
N LEU A 59 -6.14 -13.51 -5.82
CA LEU A 59 -6.61 -13.35 -4.44
C LEU A 59 -7.45 -12.10 -4.28
N PRO A 60 -8.54 -12.15 -3.51
CA PRO A 60 -9.38 -10.96 -3.25
C PRO A 60 -8.74 -9.95 -2.29
N PHE A 61 -7.78 -10.37 -1.46
CA PHE A 61 -7.03 -9.56 -0.50
C PHE A 61 -5.57 -9.96 -0.50
N MET A 62 -4.72 -9.15 0.16
CA MET A 62 -3.28 -9.31 0.15
C MET A 62 -2.79 -10.69 0.62
N PHE A 63 -3.43 -11.25 1.63
CA PHE A 63 -3.02 -12.53 2.22
C PHE A 63 -4.10 -13.61 2.18
N GLY A 64 -5.05 -13.54 1.25
CA GLY A 64 -6.02 -14.59 1.11
C GLY A 64 -7.43 -14.13 0.80
N GLN A 65 -8.41 -14.83 1.37
CA GLN A 65 -9.83 -14.56 1.16
C GLN A 65 -10.44 -13.59 2.18
N ARG A 66 -9.65 -13.17 3.17
CA ARG A 66 -10.07 -12.25 4.22
C ARG A 66 -9.16 -11.03 4.25
N PRO A 67 -9.70 -9.84 4.54
CA PRO A 67 -8.88 -8.64 4.66
C PRO A 67 -7.96 -8.74 5.89
N SER A 68 -6.71 -8.44 5.68
CA SER A 68 -5.68 -8.32 6.71
C SER A 68 -5.48 -6.85 7.12
N SER A 69 -4.66 -6.61 8.14
CA SER A 69 -4.27 -5.24 8.52
C SER A 69 -3.62 -4.46 7.38
N SER A 70 -2.90 -5.15 6.49
CA SER A 70 -2.30 -4.53 5.29
C SER A 70 -3.36 -4.04 4.30
N ASP A 71 -4.46 -4.78 4.12
CA ASP A 71 -5.57 -4.37 3.26
C ASP A 71 -6.22 -3.08 3.77
N PHE A 72 -6.45 -2.97 5.07
CA PHE A 72 -7.00 -1.73 5.66
C PHE A 72 -6.02 -0.56 5.54
N ALA A 73 -4.71 -0.79 5.70
CA ALA A 73 -3.70 0.24 5.52
C ALA A 73 -3.64 0.73 4.06
N LEU A 74 -3.64 -0.19 3.10
CA LEU A 74 -3.68 0.12 1.66
C LEU A 74 -4.98 0.84 1.27
N TYR A 75 -6.11 0.36 1.78
CA TYR A 75 -7.41 0.99 1.55
C TYR A 75 -7.40 2.46 1.99
N GLY A 76 -6.85 2.76 3.17
CA GLY A 76 -6.75 4.13 3.68
C GLY A 76 -6.03 5.08 2.72
N GLN A 77 -5.02 4.63 1.99
CA GLN A 77 -4.30 5.42 0.98
C GLN A 77 -5.02 5.41 -0.38
N LEU A 78 -5.47 4.25 -0.82
CA LEU A 78 -6.09 4.10 -2.14
C LEU A 78 -7.46 4.79 -2.24
N THR A 79 -8.19 4.97 -1.14
CA THR A 79 -9.40 5.82 -1.15
C THR A 79 -9.14 7.23 -1.64
N GLN A 80 -7.98 7.79 -1.35
CA GLN A 80 -7.60 9.12 -1.82
C GLN A 80 -7.15 9.08 -3.28
N LEU A 81 -6.25 8.14 -3.63
CA LEU A 81 -5.64 8.04 -4.95
C LEU A 81 -6.62 7.52 -6.02
N VAL A 82 -7.50 6.59 -5.67
CA VAL A 82 -8.43 5.95 -6.61
C VAL A 82 -9.84 6.54 -6.49
N GLY A 83 -10.27 6.85 -5.28
CA GLY A 83 -11.63 7.32 -5.02
C GLY A 83 -11.81 8.82 -5.20
N PHE A 84 -10.80 9.63 -4.92
CA PHE A 84 -10.97 11.07 -4.81
C PHE A 84 -10.14 11.88 -5.82
N ASP A 85 -8.82 11.72 -5.89
CA ASP A 85 -7.95 12.53 -6.74
C ASP A 85 -8.09 12.12 -8.21
N PRO A 86 -8.46 13.05 -9.13
CA PRO A 86 -8.75 12.70 -10.52
C PRO A 86 -7.54 12.19 -11.30
N THR A 87 -6.33 12.66 -11.03
CA THR A 87 -5.13 12.27 -11.77
C THR A 87 -4.74 10.83 -11.50
N PRO A 88 -4.44 10.41 -10.26
CA PRO A 88 -4.09 9.03 -9.98
C PRO A 88 -5.29 8.08 -10.18
N ARG A 89 -6.53 8.57 -10.00
CA ARG A 89 -7.74 7.81 -10.32
C ARG A 89 -7.79 7.40 -11.80
N ASN A 90 -7.57 8.34 -12.72
CA ASN A 90 -7.56 8.04 -14.16
C ASN A 90 -6.48 7.01 -14.50
N ILE A 91 -5.30 7.10 -13.90
CA ILE A 91 -4.23 6.11 -14.06
C ILE A 91 -4.70 4.74 -13.55
N ALA A 92 -5.34 4.69 -12.39
CA ALA A 92 -5.85 3.44 -11.81
C ALA A 92 -6.91 2.78 -12.71
N TYR A 93 -7.85 3.54 -13.27
CA TYR A 93 -8.85 3.02 -14.21
C TYR A 93 -8.22 2.40 -15.47
N GLN A 94 -7.11 2.96 -15.95
CA GLN A 94 -6.42 2.45 -17.15
C GLN A 94 -5.57 1.22 -16.86
N ILE A 95 -4.87 1.18 -15.70
CA ILE A 95 -3.88 0.15 -15.40
C ILE A 95 -4.47 -0.99 -14.57
N SER A 96 -5.32 -0.67 -13.59
CA SER A 96 -5.82 -1.65 -12.61
C SER A 96 -7.29 -1.45 -12.27
N PRO A 97 -8.22 -1.81 -13.16
CA PRO A 97 -9.66 -1.82 -12.87
C PRO A 97 -10.01 -2.68 -11.65
N ARG A 98 -9.23 -3.74 -11.36
CA ARG A 98 -9.41 -4.56 -10.17
C ARG A 98 -9.12 -3.82 -8.89
N THR A 99 -8.07 -3.00 -8.85
CA THR A 99 -7.79 -2.13 -7.69
C THR A 99 -8.93 -1.14 -7.47
N VAL A 100 -9.52 -0.58 -8.53
CA VAL A 100 -10.70 0.30 -8.42
C VAL A 100 -11.88 -0.44 -7.80
N SER A 101 -12.17 -1.65 -8.28
CA SER A 101 -13.24 -2.50 -7.74
C SER A 101 -12.95 -2.92 -6.30
N TRP A 102 -11.70 -3.26 -6.00
CA TRP A 102 -11.24 -3.65 -4.67
C TRP A 102 -11.45 -2.52 -3.64
N VAL A 103 -11.14 -1.27 -3.99
CA VAL A 103 -11.41 -0.11 -3.12
C VAL A 103 -12.89 0.01 -2.80
N ASN A 104 -13.79 -0.25 -3.77
CA ASN A 104 -15.23 -0.24 -3.52
C ASN A 104 -15.67 -1.40 -2.60
N VAL A 105 -15.10 -2.60 -2.78
CA VAL A 105 -15.35 -3.75 -1.91
C VAL A 105 -14.89 -3.46 -0.48
N MET A 106 -13.69 -2.91 -0.32
CA MET A 106 -13.16 -2.53 0.99
C MET A 106 -13.97 -1.44 1.70
N SER A 107 -14.75 -0.65 0.95
CA SER A 107 -15.63 0.37 1.52
C SER A 107 -16.86 -0.23 2.23
N ASP A 108 -17.27 -1.43 1.82
CA ASP A 108 -18.38 -2.16 2.45
C ASP A 108 -18.05 -3.66 2.47
N LEU A 109 -17.63 -4.11 3.62
CA LEU A 109 -17.32 -5.51 3.91
C LEU A 109 -18.50 -6.23 4.60
N SER A 110 -19.70 -5.64 4.62
CA SER A 110 -20.88 -6.29 5.13
C SER A 110 -21.20 -7.55 4.32
N GLY A 111 -21.57 -8.63 5.00
CA GLY A 111 -21.80 -9.92 4.36
C GLY A 111 -20.58 -10.85 4.27
N LEU A 112 -19.41 -10.43 4.74
CA LEU A 112 -18.30 -11.34 5.02
C LEU A 112 -18.69 -12.24 6.19
N HIS A 113 -18.82 -13.54 5.94
CA HIS A 113 -19.08 -14.53 6.97
C HIS A 113 -17.80 -15.02 7.63
N ASP A 114 -17.89 -15.41 8.91
CA ASP A 114 -16.75 -15.92 9.68
C ASP A 114 -16.17 -17.23 9.11
N SER A 115 -16.97 -17.99 8.36
CA SER A 115 -16.62 -19.31 7.80
C SER A 115 -16.31 -19.33 6.30
N GLY A 116 -16.50 -18.25 5.60
CA GLY A 116 -16.22 -18.15 4.17
C GLY A 116 -15.75 -16.75 3.81
N GLY A 117 -14.67 -16.65 3.10
CA GLY A 117 -14.22 -15.37 2.56
C GLY A 117 -15.16 -14.88 1.44
N ILE A 118 -14.92 -13.68 0.98
CA ILE A 118 -15.56 -13.09 -0.23
C ILE A 118 -15.52 -14.05 -1.44
N GLY A 119 -14.64 -15.05 -1.45
CA GLY A 119 -14.56 -16.05 -2.50
C GLY A 119 -15.89 -16.76 -2.78
N GLU A 120 -16.71 -17.05 -1.76
CA GLU A 120 -18.04 -17.62 -1.96
C GLU A 120 -19.02 -16.60 -2.57
N PHE A 121 -18.90 -15.33 -2.18
CA PHE A 121 -19.72 -14.24 -2.71
C PHE A 121 -19.45 -13.98 -4.20
N PHE A 122 -18.20 -14.11 -4.62
CA PHE A 122 -17.80 -13.97 -6.04
C PHE A 122 -17.81 -15.29 -6.83
N GLY A 123 -18.40 -16.37 -6.26
CA GLY A 123 -18.50 -17.66 -6.94
C GLY A 123 -17.18 -18.43 -7.06
N VAL A 124 -16.17 -18.04 -6.31
CA VAL A 124 -14.92 -18.82 -6.17
C VAL A 124 -15.20 -19.97 -5.21
N GLN A 125 -15.67 -21.09 -5.73
CA GLN A 125 -15.90 -22.28 -4.93
C GLN A 125 -14.59 -22.82 -4.38
N SER A 126 -14.38 -22.71 -3.07
CA SER A 126 -13.22 -23.22 -2.35
C SER A 126 -13.12 -24.75 -2.25
N LYS A 127 -14.05 -25.51 -2.85
CA LYS A 127 -14.20 -26.97 -2.66
C LYS A 127 -14.25 -27.80 -3.94
N LYS A 128 -13.50 -27.48 -4.97
CA LYS A 128 -13.21 -28.49 -5.99
C LYS A 128 -11.70 -28.52 -6.22
N LYS A 129 -11.08 -29.63 -5.80
CA LYS A 129 -9.78 -30.07 -6.32
C LYS A 129 -9.88 -30.20 -7.84
N ASP A 130 -9.74 -29.10 -8.52
CA ASP A 130 -9.42 -29.10 -9.93
C ASP A 130 -7.91 -29.25 -9.99
N ASN A 131 -7.43 -30.40 -10.44
CA ASN A 131 -6.02 -30.79 -10.46
C ASN A 131 -5.09 -29.85 -11.26
N ASN A 132 -5.63 -28.76 -11.80
CA ASN A 132 -4.92 -27.75 -12.60
C ASN A 132 -5.02 -26.31 -12.07
N LYS A 133 -5.64 -26.06 -10.92
CA LYS A 133 -5.61 -24.74 -10.28
C LYS A 133 -4.73 -24.80 -9.04
N LEU A 134 -3.71 -23.98 -9.01
CA LEU A 134 -2.92 -23.69 -7.80
C LEU A 134 -3.88 -23.32 -6.66
N ASN A 135 -3.91 -24.16 -5.63
CA ASN A 135 -4.67 -23.88 -4.43
C ASN A 135 -3.74 -23.10 -3.49
N TYR A 136 -4.03 -21.81 -3.29
CA TYR A 136 -3.23 -20.93 -2.43
C TYR A 136 -3.65 -21.00 -0.97
N PHE A 137 -4.62 -21.84 -0.60
CA PHE A 137 -5.19 -21.85 0.75
C PHE A 137 -4.81 -23.12 1.50
N GLU A 138 -4.56 -22.98 2.78
CA GLU A 138 -4.41 -24.12 3.68
C GLU A 138 -5.74 -24.86 3.84
N ASP A 139 -5.68 -26.18 4.02
CA ASP A 139 -6.87 -27.03 4.23
C ASP A 139 -7.59 -26.74 5.58
N ASN A 140 -6.99 -25.92 6.45
CA ASN A 140 -7.46 -25.66 7.80
C ASN A 140 -8.28 -24.39 7.99
N ASP A 141 -8.77 -23.76 6.92
CA ASP A 141 -10.08 -23.16 6.99
C ASP A 141 -10.30 -21.68 7.28
N TYR A 142 -9.28 -20.85 7.47
CA TYR A 142 -9.55 -19.43 7.72
C TYR A 142 -9.38 -18.53 6.48
N GLY A 143 -9.10 -19.11 5.32
CA GLY A 143 -8.96 -18.39 4.06
C GLY A 143 -7.65 -17.58 3.95
N TRP A 144 -6.65 -17.88 4.76
CA TRP A 144 -5.29 -17.35 4.61
C TRP A 144 -4.50 -18.14 3.57
N ILE A 145 -3.53 -17.50 2.94
CA ILE A 145 -2.63 -18.18 2.00
C ILE A 145 -1.77 -19.20 2.75
N ASP A 146 -1.50 -20.32 2.07
CA ASP A 146 -0.53 -21.31 2.53
C ASP A 146 0.89 -20.74 2.39
N THR A 147 1.65 -20.74 3.47
CA THR A 147 3.04 -20.26 3.49
C THR A 147 3.98 -21.06 2.60
N ASN A 148 3.61 -22.30 2.23
CA ASN A 148 4.34 -23.12 1.27
C ASN A 148 3.95 -22.87 -0.18
N ASN A 149 2.91 -22.10 -0.43
CA ASN A 149 2.38 -21.82 -1.78
C ASN A 149 1.99 -20.36 -1.94
N ILE A 150 2.97 -19.48 -1.91
CA ILE A 150 2.79 -18.03 -1.97
C ILE A 150 2.72 -17.59 -3.44
N PRO A 151 1.73 -16.76 -3.82
CA PRO A 151 1.62 -16.27 -5.18
C PRO A 151 2.82 -15.41 -5.59
N ASP A 152 3.35 -15.62 -6.78
CA ASP A 152 4.43 -14.80 -7.35
C ASP A 152 4.11 -13.30 -7.29
N SER A 153 2.83 -12.95 -7.48
CA SER A 153 2.37 -11.57 -7.40
C SER A 153 2.61 -10.91 -6.04
N LEU A 154 2.56 -11.67 -4.94
CA LEU A 154 2.87 -11.17 -3.61
C LEU A 154 4.38 -10.96 -3.44
N ILE A 155 5.20 -11.87 -3.94
CA ILE A 155 6.66 -11.72 -3.95
C ILE A 155 7.08 -10.49 -4.76
N GLU A 156 6.47 -10.29 -5.92
CA GLU A 156 6.72 -9.09 -6.74
C GLU A 156 6.34 -7.79 -6.01
N ILE A 157 5.26 -7.79 -5.22
CA ILE A 157 4.89 -6.65 -4.37
C ILE A 157 5.96 -6.41 -3.31
N PHE A 158 6.47 -7.44 -2.63
CA PHE A 158 7.58 -7.29 -1.69
C PHE A 158 8.84 -6.72 -2.36
N ASN A 159 9.18 -7.18 -3.56
CA ASN A 159 10.30 -6.65 -4.33
C ASN A 159 10.13 -5.13 -4.62
N GLU A 160 8.94 -4.68 -4.99
CA GLU A 160 8.68 -3.25 -5.22
C GLU A 160 8.76 -2.45 -3.90
N VAL A 161 8.24 -2.98 -2.81
CA VAL A 161 8.34 -2.37 -1.47
C VAL A 161 9.80 -2.25 -1.04
N GLY A 162 10.59 -3.33 -1.18
CA GLY A 162 12.02 -3.35 -0.88
C GLY A 162 12.83 -2.35 -1.71
N LYS A 163 12.46 -2.20 -2.98
CA LYS A 163 13.13 -1.29 -3.90
C LYS A 163 12.83 0.19 -3.62
N VAL A 164 11.58 0.53 -3.31
CA VAL A 164 11.12 1.92 -3.29
C VAL A 164 10.93 2.45 -1.87
N TYR A 165 10.36 1.66 -0.97
CA TYR A 165 9.96 2.14 0.36
C TYR A 165 11.00 1.85 1.45
N ILE A 166 11.58 0.67 1.46
CA ILE A 166 12.52 0.26 2.51
C ILE A 166 13.74 1.16 2.62
N PRO A 167 14.40 1.62 1.53
CA PRO A 167 15.51 2.56 1.62
C PRO A 167 15.15 3.86 2.35
N CYS A 168 13.94 4.39 2.11
CA CYS A 168 13.43 5.58 2.80
C CYS A 168 13.25 5.32 4.30
N LEU A 169 12.65 4.18 4.65
CA LEU A 169 12.37 3.82 6.02
C LEU A 169 13.64 3.69 6.85
N ILE A 170 14.66 3.03 6.30
CA ILE A 170 15.97 2.86 6.93
C ILE A 170 16.70 4.20 7.07
N ALA A 171 16.75 5.00 6.00
CA ALA A 171 17.42 6.30 6.00
C ALA A 171 16.79 7.25 7.03
N ASN A 172 15.45 7.28 7.08
CA ASN A 172 14.71 8.08 8.06
C ASN A 172 14.97 7.62 9.50
N ALA A 173 14.99 6.30 9.76
CA ALA A 173 15.25 5.78 11.10
C ALA A 173 16.66 6.14 11.59
N LYS A 174 17.68 5.97 10.73
CA LYS A 174 19.06 6.35 11.02
C LYS A 174 19.21 7.85 11.31
N ALA A 175 18.54 8.70 10.54
CA ALA A 175 18.54 10.15 10.75
C ALA A 175 17.87 10.51 12.07
N TYR A 176 16.73 9.88 12.37
CA TYR A 176 16.02 10.09 13.63
C TYR A 176 16.88 9.72 14.84
N GLU A 177 17.59 8.60 14.80
CA GLU A 177 18.50 8.16 15.86
C GLU A 177 19.67 9.12 16.10
N LYS A 178 20.19 9.73 15.01
CA LYS A 178 21.27 10.71 15.06
C LYS A 178 20.79 12.13 15.44
N GLY A 179 19.49 12.39 15.39
CA GLY A 179 18.94 13.73 15.56
C GLY A 179 19.07 14.62 14.32
N ASP A 180 19.31 14.05 13.15
CA ASP A 180 19.40 14.79 11.89
C ASP A 180 18.01 15.28 11.46
N GLU A 181 17.90 16.54 11.03
CA GLU A 181 16.61 17.10 10.57
C GLU A 181 16.20 16.61 9.18
N ILE A 182 17.17 16.23 8.37
CA ILE A 182 16.99 15.86 6.95
C ILE A 182 17.79 14.59 6.71
N TRP A 183 17.23 13.71 5.90
CA TRP A 183 17.93 12.54 5.37
C TRP A 183 17.85 12.49 3.85
N GLU A 184 18.77 11.75 3.25
CA GLU A 184 18.80 11.47 1.83
C GLU A 184 19.22 10.03 1.55
N THR A 185 18.70 9.49 0.45
CA THR A 185 19.06 8.15 -0.04
C THR A 185 18.82 8.08 -1.55
N SER A 186 19.34 7.05 -2.19
CA SER A 186 19.02 6.76 -3.59
C SER A 186 17.88 5.76 -3.67
N ILE A 187 16.85 6.07 -4.46
CA ILE A 187 15.72 5.19 -4.75
C ILE A 187 15.61 5.04 -6.24
N ASP A 188 15.72 3.81 -6.74
CA ASP A 188 15.61 3.51 -8.17
C ASP A 188 16.51 4.43 -9.05
N GLY A 189 17.71 4.75 -8.54
CA GLY A 189 18.69 5.63 -9.21
C GLY A 189 18.43 7.14 -9.05
N ALA A 190 17.32 7.55 -8.44
CA ALA A 190 17.02 8.95 -8.15
C ALA A 190 17.42 9.34 -6.73
N LEU A 191 17.91 10.55 -6.53
CA LEU A 191 18.17 11.10 -5.21
C LEU A 191 16.84 11.48 -4.55
N TRP A 192 16.59 10.89 -3.39
CA TRP A 192 15.46 11.24 -2.55
C TRP A 192 15.93 11.96 -1.31
N LYS A 193 15.38 13.14 -1.05
CA LYS A 193 15.67 13.96 0.12
C LYS A 193 14.39 14.35 0.82
N GLN A 194 14.35 14.16 2.14
CA GLN A 194 13.16 14.39 2.93
C GLN A 194 13.51 14.85 4.34
N LYS A 195 12.58 15.55 4.98
CA LYS A 195 12.67 15.86 6.40
C LYS A 195 12.49 14.59 7.23
N THR A 196 13.24 14.48 8.33
CA THR A 196 13.11 13.38 9.29
C THR A 196 11.70 13.33 9.87
N PHE A 197 11.11 12.14 9.84
CA PHE A 197 9.73 11.90 10.27
C PHE A 197 9.71 10.91 11.44
N PRO A 198 9.57 11.41 12.70
CA PRO A 198 9.69 10.58 13.89
C PRO A 198 8.68 9.44 13.96
N TYR A 199 7.47 9.65 13.46
CA TYR A 199 6.44 8.60 13.47
C TYR A 199 6.82 7.40 12.61
N GLN A 200 7.43 7.62 11.44
CA GLN A 200 7.90 6.54 10.56
C GLN A 200 9.01 5.71 11.23
N ALA A 201 9.94 6.37 11.93
CA ALA A 201 10.97 5.67 12.71
C ALA A 201 10.35 4.83 13.85
N LYS A 202 9.31 5.35 14.50
CA LYS A 202 8.54 4.60 15.51
C LYS A 202 7.83 3.39 14.92
N CYS A 203 7.26 3.50 13.71
CA CYS A 203 6.64 2.37 13.00
C CYS A 203 7.67 1.27 12.73
N LEU A 204 8.87 1.61 12.26
CA LEU A 204 9.94 0.62 12.06
C LEU A 204 10.30 -0.11 13.37
N LYS A 205 10.43 0.63 14.46
CA LYS A 205 10.68 0.03 15.79
C LYS A 205 9.58 -0.96 16.17
N TRP A 206 8.32 -0.63 15.91
CA TRP A 206 7.21 -1.55 16.17
C TRP A 206 7.27 -2.82 15.31
N ILE A 207 7.61 -2.69 14.04
CA ILE A 207 7.79 -3.86 13.15
C ILE A 207 8.85 -4.79 13.73
N LYS A 208 10.01 -4.25 14.12
CA LYS A 208 11.09 -5.05 14.77
C LYS A 208 10.61 -5.71 16.05
N MET A 209 9.89 -4.97 16.89
CA MET A 209 9.35 -5.52 18.14
C MET A 209 8.35 -6.67 17.91
N GLU A 210 7.51 -6.59 16.89
CA GLU A 210 6.57 -7.68 16.57
C GLU A 210 7.32 -8.88 15.98
N PHE A 211 8.29 -8.65 15.12
CA PHE A 211 9.14 -9.71 14.59
C PHE A 211 9.90 -10.43 15.72
N ASP A 212 10.40 -9.70 16.70
CA ASP A 212 11.14 -10.28 17.85
C ASP A 212 10.28 -11.20 18.71
N LYS A 213 8.98 -11.02 18.76
CA LYS A 213 8.03 -11.87 19.48
C LYS A 213 7.75 -13.21 18.80
N LEU A 214 8.08 -13.34 17.52
CA LEU A 214 7.84 -14.56 16.77
C LEU A 214 8.69 -15.72 17.28
N SER A 215 8.18 -16.95 17.12
CA SER A 215 8.96 -18.16 17.35
C SER A 215 10.16 -18.23 16.39
N ALA A 216 11.16 -19.04 16.72
CA ALA A 216 12.32 -19.22 15.84
C ALA A 216 11.94 -19.75 14.44
N ASN A 217 10.93 -20.62 14.38
CA ASN A 217 10.41 -21.13 13.10
C ASN A 217 9.71 -20.05 12.30
N ASP A 218 8.85 -19.24 12.94
CA ASP A 218 8.12 -18.17 12.25
C ASP A 218 9.07 -17.07 11.79
N LYS A 219 10.10 -16.72 12.58
CA LYS A 219 11.16 -15.80 12.15
C LYS A 219 11.85 -16.31 10.90
N LYS A 220 12.23 -17.59 10.90
CA LYS A 220 12.87 -18.21 9.73
C LYS A 220 11.95 -18.18 8.52
N SER A 221 10.69 -18.62 8.65
CA SER A 221 9.72 -18.64 7.57
C SER A 221 9.47 -17.22 7.02
N THR A 222 9.41 -16.21 7.90
CA THR A 222 9.26 -14.81 7.49
C THR A 222 10.48 -14.33 6.68
N LEU A 223 11.69 -14.62 7.15
CA LEU A 223 12.92 -14.23 6.44
C LEU A 223 13.07 -14.96 5.12
N ASP A 224 12.74 -16.27 5.06
CA ASP A 224 12.76 -17.06 3.84
C ASP A 224 11.78 -16.48 2.79
N LEU A 225 10.58 -16.06 3.24
CA LEU A 225 9.56 -15.46 2.40
C LEU A 225 10.01 -14.16 1.73
N ILE A 226 10.63 -13.25 2.49
CA ILE A 226 11.02 -11.93 2.01
C ILE A 226 12.46 -11.87 1.51
N SER A 227 13.16 -13.00 1.52
CA SER A 227 14.58 -13.09 1.11
C SER A 227 14.77 -12.62 -0.33
N GLY A 228 15.75 -11.74 -0.52
CA GLY A 228 16.08 -11.16 -1.83
C GLY A 228 15.13 -10.07 -2.30
N SER A 229 14.08 -9.74 -1.55
CA SER A 229 13.18 -8.63 -1.88
C SER A 229 13.73 -7.27 -1.44
N GLY A 230 14.71 -7.24 -0.53
CA GLY A 230 15.19 -6.04 0.15
C GLY A 230 14.40 -5.70 1.43
N CYS A 231 13.24 -6.35 1.65
CA CYS A 231 12.45 -6.15 2.86
C CYS A 231 13.10 -6.75 4.11
N GLU A 232 13.94 -7.76 3.97
CA GLU A 232 14.71 -8.38 5.06
C GLU A 232 15.57 -7.38 5.80
N SER A 233 16.09 -6.36 5.12
CA SER A 233 17.00 -5.36 5.70
C SER A 233 16.40 -4.50 6.82
N ILE A 234 15.08 -4.50 7.00
CA ILE A 234 14.45 -3.83 8.14
C ILE A 234 14.39 -4.71 9.39
N LEU A 235 14.63 -6.00 9.26
CA LEU A 235 14.59 -6.97 10.37
C LEU A 235 16.00 -7.29 10.92
N GLU A 236 17.03 -6.93 10.19
CA GLU A 236 18.42 -6.92 10.63
C GLU A 236 18.70 -5.70 11.52
#